data_6b3cd6df1fb49f005cdab97aa7b67d0f
#
_entry.id   6b3cd6df1fb49f005cdab97aa7b67d0f
#
_cell.length_a   1.000
_cell.length_b   1.000
_cell.length_c   1.000
_cell.angle_alpha   90.00
_cell.angle_beta   90.00
_cell.angle_gamma   90.00
#
_symmetry.space_group_name_H-M   'P 1'
#
loop_
_entity.id
_entity.type
_entity.pdbx_description
1 polymer ?
#
loop_
_entity_poly.entity_id
_entity_poly.type
_entity_poly.pdbx_seq_one_letter_code
_entity_poly.pdbx_strand_id
1 'polypeptide(L)'
;DYIVFDRDWTNGDVIEYTKTEVRLTTILGAPLRIDNQLFNCAIVIREGKILAIVPKTYLPNYNEFYEMRWFASSTDTMRNIVSLLGQKNIPFGRNIVLQAEEFSFGIEICEDLWTPIPPSSILALSGAQLIFNLSASNELIGKHNYLVDLIKQQSARTISGYIYSSAGFGESSTDLVYAGNGIIAENGSILAKSQRFNTESQIVYADIDVERIAVDRQKNSTFKQGISPLN
;
A
#
# COMPACT_ATOMS: atom_id res chain seq x y z
N ASP A 1 -14.68 1.97 0.82
CA ASP A 1 -15.05 1.03 -0.25
C ASP A 1 -13.90 0.94 -1.26
N TYR A 2 -13.41 -0.26 -1.54
CA TYR A 2 -12.35 -0.53 -2.51
C TYR A 2 -12.91 -1.39 -3.63
N ILE A 3 -12.56 -1.06 -4.87
CA ILE A 3 -12.82 -1.90 -6.02
C ILE A 3 -11.47 -2.44 -6.49
N VAL A 4 -11.36 -3.77 -6.58
CA VAL A 4 -10.27 -4.43 -7.28
C VAL A 4 -10.69 -4.55 -8.73
N PHE A 5 -9.96 -3.90 -9.63
CA PHE A 5 -10.19 -4.01 -11.06
C PHE A 5 -9.57 -5.30 -11.60
N ASP A 6 -10.21 -5.90 -12.56
CA ASP A 6 -9.64 -7.02 -13.30
C ASP A 6 -8.37 -6.55 -14.02
N ARG A 7 -7.43 -7.46 -14.20
CA ARG A 7 -6.12 -7.23 -14.85
C ARG A 7 -6.21 -6.66 -16.28
N ASP A 8 -7.36 -6.81 -16.93
CA ASP A 8 -7.58 -6.31 -18.29
C ASP A 8 -7.86 -4.81 -18.35
N TRP A 9 -8.03 -4.15 -17.18
CA TRP A 9 -8.23 -2.72 -17.09
C TRP A 9 -6.91 -1.96 -17.11
N THR A 10 -6.82 -0.96 -17.96
CA THR A 10 -5.69 -0.01 -17.94
C THR A 10 -5.90 1.07 -16.88
N ASN A 11 -4.82 1.76 -16.49
CA ASN A 11 -4.93 2.93 -15.60
C ASN A 11 -5.87 4.02 -16.16
N GLY A 12 -5.99 4.11 -17.49
CA GLY A 12 -6.91 5.04 -18.16
C GLY A 12 -8.36 4.64 -17.96
N ASP A 13 -8.67 3.36 -18.06
CA ASP A 13 -10.02 2.82 -17.86
C ASP A 13 -10.48 3.04 -16.41
N VAL A 14 -9.58 2.80 -15.45
CA VAL A 14 -9.88 3.05 -14.03
C VAL A 14 -10.15 4.53 -13.77
N ILE A 15 -9.36 5.43 -14.34
CA ILE A 15 -9.57 6.88 -14.19
C ILE A 15 -10.95 7.27 -14.75
N GLU A 16 -11.32 6.76 -15.92
CA GLU A 16 -12.62 7.07 -16.53
C GLU A 16 -13.77 6.52 -15.68
N TYR A 17 -13.66 5.29 -15.20
CA TYR A 17 -14.67 4.67 -14.35
C TYR A 17 -14.87 5.44 -13.03
N THR A 18 -13.81 5.90 -12.41
CA THR A 18 -13.90 6.69 -11.16
C THR A 18 -14.52 8.08 -11.35
N LYS A 19 -14.61 8.59 -12.58
CA LYS A 19 -15.32 9.84 -12.88
C LYS A 19 -16.84 9.69 -12.83
N THR A 20 -17.33 8.57 -13.29
CA THR A 20 -18.75 8.40 -13.63
C THR A 20 -19.51 7.52 -12.65
N GLU A 21 -18.88 6.44 -12.20
CA GLU A 21 -19.61 5.35 -11.52
C GLU A 21 -19.30 5.27 -10.03
N VAL A 22 -18.14 5.71 -9.57
CA VAL A 22 -17.71 5.42 -8.19
C VAL A 22 -16.98 6.60 -7.55
N ARG A 23 -17.54 7.11 -6.44
CA ARG A 23 -16.89 8.13 -5.60
C ARG A 23 -15.91 7.54 -4.58
N LEU A 24 -15.15 6.53 -4.99
CA LEU A 24 -14.19 5.86 -4.13
C LEU A 24 -12.77 6.35 -4.39
N THR A 25 -11.94 6.33 -3.36
CA THR A 25 -10.49 6.42 -3.54
C THR A 25 -9.98 5.03 -3.87
N THR A 26 -9.39 4.89 -5.04
CA THR A 26 -8.84 3.63 -5.56
C THR A 26 -7.31 3.70 -5.51
N ILE A 27 -6.67 2.62 -5.08
CA ILE A 27 -5.21 2.49 -5.07
C ILE A 27 -4.83 1.30 -5.94
N LEU A 28 -4.02 1.54 -6.98
CA LEU A 28 -3.62 0.53 -7.96
C LEU A 28 -2.13 0.38 -8.03
N GLY A 29 -1.64 -0.84 -8.29
CA GLY A 29 -0.26 -1.09 -8.68
C GLY A 29 -0.04 -0.84 -10.17
N ALA A 30 1.06 -0.17 -10.54
CA ALA A 30 1.48 -0.03 -11.93
C ALA A 30 2.98 0.21 -12.08
N PRO A 31 3.62 -0.36 -13.12
CA PRO A 31 4.97 0.03 -13.51
C PRO A 31 4.93 1.38 -14.24
N LEU A 32 5.70 2.35 -13.77
CA LEU A 32 5.76 3.68 -14.40
C LEU A 32 7.18 4.05 -14.80
N ARG A 33 7.33 4.50 -16.05
CA ARG A 33 8.58 5.07 -16.53
C ARG A 33 8.63 6.56 -16.20
N ILE A 34 9.61 6.95 -15.40
CA ILE A 34 9.86 8.34 -15.04
C ILE A 34 11.34 8.65 -15.30
N ASP A 35 11.58 9.67 -16.10
CA ASP A 35 12.88 9.95 -16.70
C ASP A 35 13.39 8.72 -17.47
N ASN A 36 14.44 8.08 -17.17
CA ASN A 36 14.90 6.87 -17.86
C ASN A 36 14.87 5.63 -16.96
N GLN A 37 14.11 5.69 -15.87
CA GLN A 37 13.99 4.61 -14.88
C GLN A 37 12.57 4.09 -14.85
N LEU A 38 12.41 2.81 -14.53
CA LEU A 38 11.12 2.15 -14.31
C LEU A 38 10.92 1.99 -12.80
N PHE A 39 9.76 2.40 -12.30
CA PHE A 39 9.39 2.29 -10.89
C PHE A 39 8.17 1.39 -10.73
N ASN A 40 8.17 0.56 -9.70
CA ASN A 40 6.99 -0.14 -9.22
C ASN A 40 6.21 0.83 -8.33
N CYS A 41 5.02 1.24 -8.74
CA CYS A 41 4.29 2.32 -8.11
C CYS A 41 2.90 1.90 -7.67
N ALA A 42 2.43 2.54 -6.60
CA ALA A 42 1.01 2.65 -6.27
C ALA A 42 0.48 4.00 -6.76
N ILE A 43 -0.64 3.98 -7.47
CA ILE A 43 -1.33 5.18 -7.99
C ILE A 43 -2.62 5.35 -7.20
N VAL A 44 -2.82 6.53 -6.64
CA VAL A 44 -4.04 6.90 -5.91
C VAL A 44 -4.95 7.70 -6.81
N ILE A 45 -6.16 7.22 -7.02
CA ILE A 45 -7.14 7.80 -7.94
C ILE A 45 -8.45 8.06 -7.21
N ARG A 46 -9.04 9.23 -7.42
CA ARG A 46 -10.39 9.57 -6.96
C ARG A 46 -11.06 10.51 -7.95
N GLU A 47 -12.30 10.21 -8.31
CA GLU A 47 -13.13 11.05 -9.19
C GLU A 47 -12.38 11.48 -10.49
N GLY A 48 -11.71 10.54 -11.11
CA GLY A 48 -10.94 10.77 -12.34
C GLY A 48 -9.62 11.54 -12.17
N LYS A 49 -9.21 11.82 -10.94
CA LYS A 49 -7.96 12.53 -10.65
C LYS A 49 -6.94 11.60 -10.00
N ILE A 50 -5.71 11.67 -10.46
CA ILE A 50 -4.56 11.06 -9.79
C ILE A 50 -4.15 12.00 -8.66
N LEU A 51 -4.29 11.55 -7.42
CA LEU A 51 -3.98 12.33 -6.23
C LEU A 51 -2.50 12.24 -5.86
N ALA A 52 -1.89 11.06 -6.03
CA ALA A 52 -0.47 10.81 -5.76
C ALA A 52 0.00 9.54 -6.45
N ILE A 53 1.32 9.43 -6.60
CA ILE A 53 2.02 8.24 -7.05
C ILE A 53 3.12 7.92 -6.04
N VAL A 54 3.08 6.71 -5.48
CA VAL A 54 4.03 6.24 -4.46
C VAL A 54 4.89 5.14 -5.06
N PRO A 55 6.17 5.39 -5.35
CA PRO A 55 7.11 4.36 -5.81
C PRO A 55 7.59 3.52 -4.64
N LYS A 56 7.79 2.22 -4.89
CA LYS A 56 8.31 1.24 -3.95
C LYS A 56 9.71 1.62 -3.47
N THR A 57 9.98 1.45 -2.19
CA THR A 57 11.26 1.82 -1.58
C THR A 57 12.24 0.66 -1.59
N TYR A 58 11.84 -0.50 -1.10
CA TYR A 58 12.71 -1.66 -0.98
C TYR A 58 12.40 -2.70 -2.04
N LEU A 59 13.38 -3.01 -2.87
CA LEU A 59 13.25 -3.95 -3.99
C LEU A 59 13.87 -5.29 -3.59
N PRO A 60 13.12 -6.37 -3.41
CA PRO A 60 13.68 -7.67 -3.09
C PRO A 60 14.54 -8.16 -4.27
N ASN A 61 15.77 -8.58 -3.95
CA ASN A 61 16.73 -9.09 -4.92
C ASN A 61 17.53 -10.25 -4.29
N TYR A 62 16.79 -11.23 -3.80
CA TYR A 62 17.30 -12.43 -3.13
C TYR A 62 16.35 -13.61 -3.39
N ASN A 63 16.85 -14.84 -3.25
CA ASN A 63 16.12 -16.08 -3.52
C ASN A 63 15.46 -16.05 -4.91
N GLU A 64 14.13 -16.20 -4.97
CA GLU A 64 13.30 -16.14 -6.17
C GLU A 64 13.03 -14.72 -6.68
N PHE A 65 13.41 -13.69 -5.93
CA PHE A 65 13.17 -12.30 -6.31
C PHE A 65 14.38 -11.67 -7.00
N TYR A 66 14.13 -10.93 -8.07
CA TYR A 66 15.13 -10.18 -8.85
C TYR A 66 14.59 -8.84 -9.34
N GLU A 67 13.84 -8.15 -8.47
CA GLU A 67 13.11 -6.92 -8.81
C GLU A 67 14.05 -5.76 -9.21
N MET A 68 15.25 -5.69 -8.62
CA MET A 68 16.27 -4.69 -8.97
C MET A 68 16.78 -4.81 -10.42
N ARG A 69 16.51 -5.92 -11.10
CA ARG A 69 16.83 -6.07 -12.52
C ARG A 69 16.00 -5.15 -13.40
N TRP A 70 14.79 -4.79 -12.96
CA TRP A 70 13.82 -4.07 -13.76
C TRP A 70 13.48 -2.70 -13.19
N PHE A 71 13.41 -2.58 -11.88
CA PHE A 71 12.90 -1.40 -11.19
C PHE A 71 14.02 -0.67 -10.43
N ALA A 72 13.85 0.67 -10.39
CA ALA A 72 14.58 1.56 -9.53
C ALA A 72 13.83 1.77 -8.20
N SER A 73 14.59 2.00 -7.12
CA SER A 73 14.03 2.37 -5.82
C SER A 73 13.51 3.80 -5.82
N SER A 74 12.54 4.09 -4.97
CA SER A 74 12.10 5.46 -4.70
C SER A 74 13.23 6.38 -4.22
N THR A 75 14.34 5.82 -3.74
CA THR A 75 15.53 6.57 -3.32
C THR A 75 16.42 6.99 -4.48
N ASP A 76 16.22 6.43 -5.67
CA ASP A 76 17.06 6.67 -6.84
C ASP A 76 16.56 7.85 -7.69
N THR A 77 15.54 8.55 -7.22
CA THR A 77 14.98 9.72 -7.89
C THR A 77 14.93 10.93 -6.98
N MET A 78 15.18 12.10 -7.57
CA MET A 78 14.98 13.41 -6.92
C MET A 78 13.64 14.05 -7.30
N ARG A 79 12.85 13.36 -8.15
CA ARG A 79 11.53 13.85 -8.54
C ARG A 79 10.56 13.76 -7.38
N ASN A 80 9.82 14.84 -7.16
CA ASN A 80 8.71 14.90 -6.21
C ASN A 80 7.37 15.25 -6.88
N ILE A 81 7.41 15.53 -8.19
CA ILE A 81 6.24 15.86 -9.02
C ILE A 81 6.42 15.24 -10.41
N VAL A 82 5.35 14.66 -10.92
CA VAL A 82 5.31 14.06 -12.26
C VAL A 82 4.04 14.48 -13.02
N SER A 83 3.99 14.12 -14.31
CA SER A 83 2.80 14.24 -15.15
C SER A 83 2.44 12.89 -15.74
N LEU A 84 1.18 12.50 -15.69
CA LEU A 84 0.69 11.22 -16.18
C LEU A 84 -0.74 11.38 -16.76
N LEU A 85 -1.01 10.76 -17.91
CA LEU A 85 -2.33 10.73 -18.53
C LEU A 85 -2.98 12.12 -18.67
N GLY A 86 -2.19 13.12 -19.09
CA GLY A 86 -2.65 14.51 -19.28
C GLY A 86 -2.78 15.33 -17.99
N GLN A 87 -2.65 14.73 -16.82
CA GLN A 87 -2.63 15.43 -15.54
C GLN A 87 -1.21 15.89 -15.21
N LYS A 88 -1.08 17.09 -14.64
CA LYS A 88 0.21 17.71 -14.28
C LYS A 88 0.30 17.90 -12.78
N ASN A 89 1.54 18.08 -12.31
CA ASN A 89 1.84 18.38 -10.90
C ASN A 89 1.34 17.30 -9.93
N ILE A 90 1.36 16.04 -10.33
CA ILE A 90 1.00 14.91 -9.47
C ILE A 90 2.13 14.68 -8.48
N PRO A 91 1.86 14.67 -7.15
CA PRO A 91 2.84 14.31 -6.14
C PRO A 91 3.43 12.92 -6.39
N PHE A 92 4.77 12.81 -6.32
CA PHE A 92 5.50 11.58 -6.53
C PHE A 92 6.54 11.38 -5.42
N GLY A 93 6.45 10.29 -4.66
CA GLY A 93 7.40 10.02 -3.59
C GLY A 93 6.90 8.99 -2.58
N ARG A 94 7.83 8.49 -1.74
CA ARG A 94 7.57 7.45 -0.73
C ARG A 94 6.94 7.95 0.58
N ASN A 95 7.13 9.21 0.93
CA ASN A 95 6.71 9.78 2.22
C ASN A 95 5.46 10.65 2.06
N ILE A 96 4.54 10.26 1.19
CA ILE A 96 3.31 11.01 0.97
C ILE A 96 2.25 10.55 1.97
N VAL A 97 1.74 11.48 2.77
CA VAL A 97 0.53 11.30 3.58
C VAL A 97 -0.60 12.04 2.88
N LEU A 98 -1.65 11.31 2.56
CA LEU A 98 -2.85 11.85 1.93
C LEU A 98 -3.90 12.11 2.99
N GLN A 99 -4.60 13.24 2.88
CA GLN A 99 -5.70 13.62 3.77
C GLN A 99 -7.03 13.35 3.07
N ALA A 100 -7.86 12.51 3.66
CA ALA A 100 -9.28 12.39 3.36
C ALA A 100 -10.09 13.31 4.29
N GLU A 101 -11.42 13.31 4.18
CA GLU A 101 -12.28 14.15 5.01
C GLU A 101 -12.09 13.85 6.51
N GLU A 102 -12.11 12.57 6.88
CA GLU A 102 -12.14 12.12 8.27
C GLU A 102 -10.83 11.48 8.74
N PHE A 103 -9.93 11.10 7.83
CA PHE A 103 -8.70 10.39 8.15
C PHE A 103 -7.55 10.72 7.20
N SER A 104 -6.35 10.38 7.63
CA SER A 104 -5.14 10.44 6.81
C SER A 104 -4.58 9.05 6.55
N PHE A 105 -3.96 8.87 5.39
CA PHE A 105 -3.40 7.58 5.03
C PHE A 105 -2.09 7.68 4.26
N GLY A 106 -1.32 6.60 4.33
CA GLY A 106 -0.09 6.42 3.58
C GLY A 106 -0.05 5.06 2.90
N ILE A 107 0.91 4.89 2.01
CA ILE A 107 1.04 3.68 1.18
C ILE A 107 2.48 3.19 1.23
N GLU A 108 2.62 1.88 1.36
CA GLU A 108 3.87 1.16 1.12
C GLU A 108 3.61 -0.05 0.22
N ILE A 109 4.64 -0.65 -0.35
CA ILE A 109 4.46 -1.71 -1.35
C ILE A 109 5.25 -2.96 -0.96
N CYS A 110 4.53 -4.06 -0.71
CA CYS A 110 5.04 -5.42 -0.59
C CYS A 110 6.25 -5.53 0.37
N GLU A 111 7.47 -5.61 -0.16
CA GLU A 111 8.73 -5.76 0.58
C GLU A 111 8.95 -4.65 1.62
N ASP A 112 8.39 -3.49 1.41
CA ASP A 112 8.51 -2.36 2.34
C ASP A 112 8.11 -2.75 3.77
N LEU A 113 7.09 -3.62 3.94
CA LEU A 113 6.66 -4.14 5.26
C LEU A 113 7.71 -5.03 5.94
N TRP A 114 8.53 -5.75 5.16
CA TRP A 114 9.44 -6.78 5.67
C TRP A 114 10.76 -6.23 6.18
N THR A 115 11.01 -4.96 5.96
CA THR A 115 12.25 -4.29 6.35
C THR A 115 12.28 -3.94 7.85
N PRO A 116 13.46 -3.79 8.46
CA PRO A 116 13.58 -3.44 9.89
C PRO A 116 12.90 -2.11 10.25
N ILE A 117 12.91 -1.14 9.31
CA ILE A 117 12.23 0.15 9.44
C ILE A 117 11.35 0.34 8.22
N PRO A 118 10.10 -0.18 8.23
CA PRO A 118 9.20 -0.04 7.11
C PRO A 118 8.75 1.42 6.93
N PRO A 119 8.50 1.86 5.68
CA PRO A 119 7.96 3.19 5.38
C PRO A 119 6.71 3.53 6.20
N SER A 120 5.86 2.56 6.48
CA SER A 120 4.67 2.72 7.33
C SER A 120 4.98 3.28 8.72
N SER A 121 6.16 3.00 9.29
CA SER A 121 6.57 3.59 10.57
C SER A 121 6.73 5.11 10.45
N ILE A 122 7.39 5.57 9.39
CA ILE A 122 7.59 7.01 9.11
C ILE A 122 6.27 7.67 8.76
N LEU A 123 5.46 7.03 7.89
CA LEU A 123 4.14 7.52 7.49
C LEU A 123 3.21 7.71 8.71
N ALA A 124 3.19 6.74 9.63
CA ALA A 124 2.38 6.82 10.84
C ALA A 124 2.84 7.95 11.76
N LEU A 125 4.16 8.12 11.96
CA LEU A 125 4.74 9.23 12.72
C LEU A 125 4.51 10.59 12.04
N SER A 126 4.37 10.60 10.71
CA SER A 126 4.01 11.78 9.92
C SER A 126 2.49 12.04 9.88
N GLY A 127 1.69 11.25 10.59
CA GLY A 127 0.26 11.48 10.78
C GLY A 127 -0.67 10.47 10.11
N ALA A 128 -0.19 9.60 9.22
CA ALA A 128 -1.06 8.61 8.57
C ALA A 128 -1.72 7.69 9.59
N GLN A 129 -3.05 7.66 9.64
CA GLN A 129 -3.86 6.81 10.52
C GLN A 129 -4.10 5.44 9.88
N LEU A 130 -4.21 5.39 8.55
CA LEU A 130 -4.34 4.16 7.79
C LEU A 130 -3.10 3.93 6.92
N ILE A 131 -2.69 2.68 6.82
CA ILE A 131 -1.60 2.26 5.94
C ILE A 131 -2.13 1.22 4.95
N PHE A 132 -1.89 1.45 3.67
CA PHE A 132 -2.21 0.51 2.61
C PHE A 132 -0.95 -0.13 2.07
N ASN A 133 -0.96 -1.45 1.94
CA ASN A 133 0.13 -2.22 1.36
C ASN A 133 -0.39 -3.04 0.17
N LEU A 134 0.08 -2.70 -1.03
CA LEU A 134 -0.16 -3.46 -2.24
C LEU A 134 0.97 -4.45 -2.43
N SER A 135 0.66 -5.72 -2.61
CA SER A 135 1.65 -6.78 -2.55
C SER A 135 1.48 -7.81 -3.67
N ALA A 136 2.58 -8.42 -4.07
CA ALA A 136 2.64 -9.67 -4.82
C ALA A 136 3.61 -10.60 -4.08
N SER A 137 3.29 -10.89 -2.83
CA SER A 137 4.10 -11.77 -1.98
C SER A 137 3.75 -13.22 -2.25
N ASN A 138 4.78 -14.01 -2.58
CA ASN A 138 4.61 -15.44 -2.80
C ASN A 138 4.28 -16.19 -1.52
N GLU A 139 3.68 -17.37 -1.68
CA GLU A 139 3.43 -18.30 -0.58
C GLU A 139 4.57 -19.32 -0.45
N LEU A 140 5.04 -19.45 0.78
CA LEU A 140 5.97 -20.50 1.21
C LEU A 140 5.40 -21.21 2.44
N ILE A 141 5.85 -22.43 2.70
CA ILE A 141 5.45 -23.20 3.89
C ILE A 141 5.80 -22.39 5.14
N GLY A 142 4.81 -22.10 5.99
CA GLY A 142 4.97 -21.35 7.24
C GLY A 142 4.96 -19.82 7.11
N LYS A 143 5.05 -19.25 5.90
CA LYS A 143 5.14 -17.81 5.69
C LYS A 143 3.86 -17.06 6.06
N HIS A 144 2.69 -17.67 5.86
CA HIS A 144 1.41 -17.01 6.12
C HIS A 144 1.25 -16.54 7.57
N ASN A 145 1.56 -17.39 8.53
CA ASN A 145 1.45 -17.02 9.96
C ASN A 145 2.40 -15.87 10.28
N TYR A 146 3.61 -15.92 9.77
CA TYR A 146 4.58 -14.83 9.92
C TYR A 146 4.07 -13.52 9.30
N LEU A 147 3.48 -13.56 8.11
CA LEU A 147 2.86 -12.39 7.48
C LEU A 147 1.75 -11.79 8.34
N VAL A 148 0.85 -12.64 8.86
CA VAL A 148 -0.26 -12.19 9.72
C VAL A 148 0.28 -11.53 11.00
N ASP A 149 1.28 -12.14 11.64
CA ASP A 149 1.89 -11.59 12.84
C ASP A 149 2.64 -10.28 12.56
N LEU A 150 3.30 -10.17 11.41
CA LEU A 150 3.98 -8.96 10.96
C LEU A 150 2.99 -7.80 10.76
N ILE A 151 1.86 -8.05 10.09
CA ILE A 151 0.79 -7.06 9.88
C ILE A 151 0.19 -6.62 11.22
N LYS A 152 -0.13 -7.57 12.11
CA LYS A 152 -0.63 -7.27 13.46
C LYS A 152 0.36 -6.40 14.23
N GLN A 153 1.63 -6.81 14.24
CA GLN A 153 2.67 -6.10 14.98
C GLN A 153 2.88 -4.69 14.41
N GLN A 154 2.88 -4.53 13.08
CA GLN A 154 3.06 -3.23 12.47
C GLN A 154 1.87 -2.31 12.75
N SER A 155 0.63 -2.81 12.62
CA SER A 155 -0.58 -2.09 13.00
C SER A 155 -0.56 -1.65 14.47
N ALA A 156 -0.17 -2.53 15.40
CA ALA A 156 -0.08 -2.22 16.82
C ALA A 156 1.02 -1.19 17.13
N ARG A 157 2.22 -1.38 16.56
CA ARG A 157 3.37 -0.50 16.79
C ARG A 157 3.12 0.93 16.30
N THR A 158 2.45 1.06 15.18
CA THR A 158 2.14 2.35 14.56
C THR A 158 0.79 2.93 15.03
N ILE A 159 0.05 2.20 15.86
CA ILE A 159 -1.30 2.55 16.31
C ILE A 159 -2.12 3.00 15.10
N SER A 160 -2.37 2.07 14.16
CA SER A 160 -2.97 2.37 12.86
C SER A 160 -3.92 1.27 12.39
N GLY A 161 -4.79 1.62 11.46
CA GLY A 161 -5.39 0.65 10.55
C GLY A 161 -4.34 0.22 9.51
N TYR A 162 -4.22 -1.08 9.26
CA TYR A 162 -3.31 -1.63 8.25
C TYR A 162 -4.07 -2.52 7.28
N ILE A 163 -4.05 -2.14 6.01
CA ILE A 163 -4.81 -2.78 4.94
C ILE A 163 -3.82 -3.40 3.95
N TYR A 164 -3.80 -4.72 3.88
CA TYR A 164 -2.91 -5.49 3.03
C TYR A 164 -3.70 -6.20 1.95
N SER A 165 -3.30 -6.03 0.69
CA SER A 165 -3.89 -6.71 -0.47
C SER A 165 -2.79 -7.31 -1.33
N SER A 166 -2.88 -8.61 -1.62
CA SER A 166 -1.85 -9.33 -2.36
C SER A 166 -2.42 -10.10 -3.56
N ALA A 167 -1.58 -10.27 -4.56
CA ALA A 167 -1.85 -11.08 -5.74
C ALA A 167 -2.40 -12.46 -5.38
N GLY A 168 -3.28 -12.99 -6.22
CA GLY A 168 -3.96 -14.25 -6.03
C GLY A 168 -3.96 -15.14 -7.25
N PHE A 169 -4.97 -16.01 -7.35
CA PHE A 169 -5.13 -16.92 -8.46
C PHE A 169 -5.27 -16.16 -9.79
N GLY A 170 -4.61 -16.68 -10.83
CA GLY A 170 -4.63 -16.09 -12.17
C GLY A 170 -3.57 -15.02 -12.40
N GLU A 171 -2.80 -14.64 -11.36
CA GLU A 171 -1.65 -13.75 -11.55
C GLU A 171 -0.54 -14.47 -12.31
N SER A 172 0.17 -13.74 -13.17
CA SER A 172 1.29 -14.28 -13.93
C SER A 172 2.46 -14.61 -13.01
N SER A 173 2.91 -15.85 -13.06
CA SER A 173 4.10 -16.30 -12.31
C SER A 173 4.89 -17.33 -13.11
N THR A 174 6.21 -17.38 -12.87
CA THR A 174 7.07 -18.44 -13.37
C THR A 174 7.32 -19.47 -12.27
N ASP A 175 7.81 -19.01 -11.14
CA ASP A 175 8.27 -19.85 -10.02
C ASP A 175 7.50 -19.60 -8.73
N LEU A 176 6.48 -18.72 -8.78
CA LEU A 176 5.80 -18.20 -7.60
C LEU A 176 4.35 -18.69 -7.52
N VAL A 177 3.87 -18.87 -6.30
CA VAL A 177 2.47 -19.17 -5.99
C VAL A 177 1.93 -18.04 -5.15
N TYR A 178 0.76 -17.53 -5.52
CA TYR A 178 0.07 -16.45 -4.80
C TYR A 178 -1.22 -16.94 -4.18
N ALA A 179 -1.48 -16.53 -2.95
CA ALA A 179 -2.64 -17.02 -2.18
C ALA A 179 -3.84 -16.06 -2.16
N GLY A 180 -3.69 -14.83 -2.67
CA GLY A 180 -4.76 -13.83 -2.62
C GLY A 180 -5.05 -13.33 -1.21
N ASN A 181 -4.00 -13.05 -0.42
CA ASN A 181 -4.16 -12.55 0.94
C ASN A 181 -4.74 -11.13 0.93
N GLY A 182 -5.97 -10.95 1.43
CA GLY A 182 -6.53 -9.69 1.86
C GLY A 182 -6.62 -9.68 3.38
N ILE A 183 -5.98 -8.72 4.06
CA ILE A 183 -5.95 -8.67 5.53
C ILE A 183 -6.16 -7.22 5.96
N ILE A 184 -7.12 -7.02 6.87
CA ILE A 184 -7.37 -5.72 7.51
C ILE A 184 -7.12 -5.87 9.00
N ALA A 185 -6.25 -5.02 9.54
CA ALA A 185 -5.93 -4.97 10.95
C ALA A 185 -6.10 -3.56 11.51
N GLU A 186 -6.48 -3.45 12.77
CA GLU A 186 -6.53 -2.20 13.54
C GLU A 186 -5.85 -2.41 14.89
N ASN A 187 -4.86 -1.59 15.18
CA ASN A 187 -4.16 -1.56 16.46
C ASN A 187 -3.80 -2.97 17.00
N GLY A 188 -3.26 -3.82 16.12
CA GLY A 188 -2.82 -5.18 16.43
C GLY A 188 -3.90 -6.27 16.38
N SER A 189 -5.15 -5.93 16.13
CA SER A 189 -6.25 -6.88 15.98
C SER A 189 -6.59 -7.07 14.50
N ILE A 190 -6.78 -8.33 14.08
CA ILE A 190 -7.30 -8.62 12.74
C ILE A 190 -8.79 -8.41 12.74
N LEU A 191 -9.28 -7.54 11.84
CA LEU A 191 -10.69 -7.27 11.64
C LEU A 191 -11.30 -8.18 10.57
N ALA A 192 -10.59 -8.39 9.46
CA ALA A 192 -11.07 -9.22 8.37
C ALA A 192 -9.91 -9.86 7.59
N LYS A 193 -10.18 -11.02 6.99
CA LYS A 193 -9.24 -11.72 6.09
C LYS A 193 -9.99 -12.39 4.94
N SER A 194 -9.35 -12.42 3.76
CA SER A 194 -9.79 -13.22 2.61
C SER A 194 -9.57 -14.71 2.85
N GLN A 195 -10.26 -15.53 2.06
CA GLN A 195 -9.94 -16.95 1.93
C GLN A 195 -8.73 -17.10 1.01
N ARG A 196 -7.71 -17.82 1.49
CA ARG A 196 -6.50 -18.11 0.71
C ARG A 196 -6.77 -19.15 -0.38
N PHE A 197 -6.03 -19.02 -1.48
CA PHE A 197 -6.10 -19.93 -2.62
C PHE A 197 -7.50 -20.06 -3.24
N ASN A 198 -8.32 -19.05 -3.09
CA ASN A 198 -9.61 -18.99 -3.77
C ASN A 198 -9.40 -18.67 -5.24
N THR A 199 -10.12 -19.37 -6.10
CA THR A 199 -10.10 -19.16 -7.57
C THR A 199 -11.09 -18.09 -8.01
N GLU A 200 -12.02 -17.71 -7.13
CA GLU A 200 -13.04 -16.70 -7.38
C GLU A 200 -12.61 -15.34 -6.80
N SER A 201 -13.10 -14.27 -7.39
CA SER A 201 -12.89 -12.91 -6.88
C SER A 201 -13.48 -12.76 -5.48
N GLN A 202 -12.77 -12.08 -4.60
CA GLN A 202 -13.19 -11.81 -3.23
C GLN A 202 -13.09 -10.33 -2.90
N ILE A 203 -14.01 -9.85 -2.07
CA ILE A 203 -13.94 -8.54 -1.45
C ILE A 203 -13.81 -8.72 0.06
N VAL A 204 -12.84 -8.03 0.67
CA VAL A 204 -12.65 -7.98 2.12
C VAL A 204 -12.90 -6.55 2.57
N TYR A 205 -13.75 -6.37 3.57
CA TYR A 205 -14.08 -5.05 4.12
C TYR A 205 -14.17 -5.10 5.65
N ALA A 206 -13.92 -3.96 6.27
CA ALA A 206 -14.07 -3.75 7.71
C ALA A 206 -14.24 -2.26 8.00
N ASP A 207 -14.89 -1.95 9.12
CA ASP A 207 -14.91 -0.60 9.68
C ASP A 207 -13.67 -0.42 10.56
N ILE A 208 -13.01 0.75 10.45
CA ILE A 208 -11.85 1.14 11.26
C ILE A 208 -12.20 2.39 12.05
N ASP A 209 -11.98 2.35 13.37
CA ASP A 209 -12.24 3.45 14.28
C ASP A 209 -11.07 4.45 14.28
N VAL A 210 -11.10 5.39 13.33
CA VAL A 210 -10.05 6.42 13.17
C VAL A 210 -9.99 7.42 14.33
N GLU A 211 -11.11 7.67 15.00
CA GLU A 211 -11.16 8.52 16.20
C GLU A 211 -10.43 7.85 17.36
N ARG A 212 -10.67 6.56 17.57
CA ARG A 212 -9.94 5.75 18.56
C ARG A 212 -8.44 5.74 18.28
N ILE A 213 -8.02 5.56 17.03
CA ILE A 213 -6.61 5.63 16.64
C ILE A 213 -6.02 6.99 17.04
N ALA A 214 -6.70 8.09 16.76
CA ALA A 214 -6.25 9.43 17.13
C ALA A 214 -6.12 9.59 18.65
N VAL A 215 -7.11 9.14 19.41
CA VAL A 215 -7.11 9.20 20.88
C VAL A 215 -6.00 8.35 21.50
N ASP A 216 -5.79 7.12 20.99
CA ASP A 216 -4.76 6.22 21.48
C ASP A 216 -3.35 6.78 21.22
N ARG A 217 -3.12 7.39 20.06
CA ARG A 217 -1.87 8.13 19.75
C ARG A 217 -1.66 9.33 20.67
N GLN A 218 -2.72 10.08 21.00
CA GLN A 218 -2.65 11.21 21.91
C GLN A 218 -2.28 10.79 23.34
N LYS A 219 -2.77 9.64 23.80
CA LYS A 219 -2.47 9.11 25.13
C LYS A 219 -1.08 8.47 25.22
N ASN A 220 -0.54 8.00 24.10
CA ASN A 220 0.73 7.28 24.08
C ASN A 220 1.92 8.25 23.99
N SER A 221 2.59 8.49 25.11
CA SER A 221 3.72 9.41 25.18
C SER A 221 4.93 8.94 24.35
N THR A 222 5.17 7.64 24.24
CA THR A 222 6.29 7.07 23.49
C THR A 222 6.05 7.20 21.98
N PHE A 223 4.80 7.10 21.52
CA PHE A 223 4.46 7.40 20.13
C PHE A 223 4.79 8.85 19.76
N LYS A 224 4.40 9.80 20.62
CA LYS A 224 4.71 11.24 20.42
C LYS A 224 6.21 11.51 20.40
N GLN A 225 6.98 10.86 21.28
CA GLN A 225 8.44 10.99 21.30
C GLN A 225 9.10 10.46 20.01
N GLY A 226 8.49 9.47 19.34
CA GLY A 226 8.94 8.97 18.06
C GLY A 226 8.88 9.98 16.91
N ILE A 227 8.06 11.02 17.04
CA ILE A 227 7.94 12.11 16.05
C ILE A 227 9.16 13.05 16.10
N SER A 228 9.73 13.26 17.28
CA SER A 228 10.82 14.23 17.50
C SER A 228 12.08 14.01 16.65
N PRO A 229 12.55 12.77 16.39
CA PRO A 229 13.71 12.52 15.54
C PRO A 229 13.48 12.77 14.05
N LEU A 230 12.21 12.98 13.62
CA LEU A 230 11.87 13.24 12.22
C LEU A 230 11.84 14.72 11.86
N ASN A 231 11.93 15.59 12.87
CA ASN A 231 12.03 17.04 12.75
C ASN A 231 13.49 17.46 12.96
#